data_90d2f79c28cb326941da5dad518398fb
#
_entry.id   90d2f79c28cb326941da5dad518398fb
#
_cell.length_a   1.000
_cell.length_b   1.000
_cell.length_c   1.000
_cell.angle_alpha   90.00
_cell.angle_beta   90.00
_cell.angle_gamma   90.00
#
_symmetry.space_group_name_H-M   'P 1'
#
loop_
_entity.id
_entity.type
_entity.pdbx_description
1 polymer ?
#
loop_
_entity_poly.entity_id
_entity_poly.type
_entity_poly.pdbx_seq_one_letter_code
_entity_poly.pdbx_strand_id
1 'polypeptide(L)'
;APGFLEDWPSDITVAINGHEVATYCSPGDYGARRGRLTPPAWPNGRTQYGLLKTFSVRENGSYLDGSLIDPRLTIKDLKLQDHPYISLLIQIKKDARHIGGINLFGEKYGDFPQGIVMNLIY
;
A
#
# COMPACT_ATOMS: atom_id res chain seq x y z
N ALA A 1 11.33 4.57 -8.64
CA ALA A 1 11.78 3.95 -7.39
C ALA A 1 11.76 4.96 -6.25
N PRO A 2 11.53 4.53 -4.99
CA PRO A 2 11.57 5.44 -3.85
C PRO A 2 12.98 5.93 -3.57
N GLY A 3 13.10 7.13 -3.00
CA GLY A 3 14.37 7.64 -2.49
C GLY A 3 14.76 6.99 -1.15
N PHE A 4 15.86 7.44 -0.58
CA PHE A 4 16.33 6.90 0.70
C PHE A 4 15.36 7.19 1.84
N LEU A 5 15.44 6.33 2.87
CA LEU A 5 14.63 6.43 4.07
C LEU A 5 14.70 7.85 4.66
N GLU A 6 13.54 8.41 5.00
CA GLU A 6 13.38 9.72 5.63
C GLU A 6 13.78 10.91 4.76
N ASP A 7 14.58 10.72 3.71
CA ASP A 7 14.98 11.80 2.81
C ASP A 7 13.88 12.09 1.76
N TRP A 8 13.21 11.03 1.29
CA TRP A 8 12.22 11.13 0.22
C TRP A 8 10.97 10.33 0.56
N PRO A 9 10.17 10.79 1.54
CA PRO A 9 8.92 10.11 1.86
C PRO A 9 7.92 10.18 0.70
N SER A 10 6.96 9.28 0.70
CA SER A 10 5.92 9.19 -0.32
C SER A 10 4.55 8.98 0.30
N ASP A 11 3.57 9.76 -0.12
CA ASP A 11 2.19 9.59 0.28
C ASP A 11 1.51 8.63 -0.70
N ILE A 12 1.31 7.40 -0.26
CA ILE A 12 0.73 6.32 -1.07
C ILE A 12 -0.75 6.23 -0.79
N THR A 13 -1.57 6.43 -1.81
CA THR A 13 -3.02 6.34 -1.71
C THR A 13 -3.53 5.05 -2.33
N VAL A 14 -4.39 4.35 -1.61
CA VAL A 14 -5.08 3.16 -2.09
C VAL A 14 -6.54 3.49 -2.30
N ALA A 15 -7.05 3.19 -3.49
CA ALA A 15 -8.45 3.40 -3.86
C ALA A 15 -9.07 2.11 -4.37
N ILE A 16 -10.34 1.91 -4.04
CA ILE A 16 -11.16 0.79 -4.51
C ILE A 16 -12.38 1.36 -5.21
N ASN A 17 -12.61 0.93 -6.45
CA ASN A 17 -13.72 1.40 -7.28
C ASN A 17 -13.81 2.93 -7.36
N GLY A 18 -12.65 3.61 -7.43
CA GLY A 18 -12.59 5.06 -7.50
C GLY A 18 -12.73 5.79 -6.17
N HIS A 19 -12.88 5.08 -5.06
CA HIS A 19 -12.98 5.68 -3.72
C HIS A 19 -11.68 5.51 -2.95
N GLU A 20 -11.12 6.61 -2.46
CA GLU A 20 -9.88 6.58 -1.69
C GLU A 20 -10.15 5.98 -0.31
N VAL A 21 -9.51 4.84 -0.03
CA VAL A 21 -9.65 4.13 1.24
C VAL A 21 -8.79 4.80 2.31
N ALA A 22 -7.52 5.01 2.02
CA ALA A 22 -6.60 5.64 2.94
C ALA A 22 -5.33 6.06 2.21
N THR A 23 -4.59 6.99 2.84
CA THR A 23 -3.27 7.40 2.40
C THR A 23 -2.27 7.08 3.50
N TYR A 24 -1.18 6.43 3.10
CA TYR A 24 -0.09 6.05 3.98
C TYR A 24 1.18 6.79 3.56
N CYS A 25 1.83 7.46 4.51
CA CYS A 25 3.12 8.09 4.26
C CYS A 25 4.24 7.07 4.47
N SER A 26 4.79 6.58 3.38
CA SER A 26 5.96 5.71 3.41
C SER A 26 7.20 6.54 3.68
N PRO A 27 8.07 6.13 4.61
CA PRO A 27 9.27 6.92 4.91
C PRO A 27 10.34 6.89 3.81
N GLY A 28 10.13 6.11 2.75
CA GLY A 28 11.07 5.98 1.65
C GLY A 28 11.74 4.62 1.57
N ASP A 29 12.86 4.55 0.87
CA ASP A 29 13.64 3.32 0.75
C ASP A 29 14.40 3.05 2.05
N TYR A 30 14.35 1.81 2.52
CA TYR A 30 15.07 1.39 3.74
C TYR A 30 16.57 1.16 3.49
N GLY A 31 17.08 1.62 2.35
CA GLY A 31 18.51 1.61 2.05
C GLY A 31 19.09 0.19 2.01
N ALA A 32 20.15 -0.03 2.78
CA ALA A 32 20.86 -1.31 2.82
C ALA A 32 20.17 -2.38 3.67
N ARG A 33 18.98 -2.13 4.22
CA ARG A 33 18.26 -3.13 5.01
C ARG A 33 17.82 -4.29 4.13
N ARG A 34 18.25 -5.50 4.51
CA ARG A 34 17.92 -6.72 3.77
C ARG A 34 16.47 -7.12 3.98
N GLY A 35 15.79 -7.46 2.90
CA GLY A 35 14.51 -8.12 2.97
C GLY A 35 14.69 -9.61 3.31
N ARG A 36 13.83 -10.14 4.16
CA ARG A 36 13.93 -11.52 4.64
C ARG A 36 13.89 -12.55 3.52
N LEU A 37 13.16 -12.26 2.44
CA LEU A 37 12.99 -13.14 1.29
C LEU A 37 13.96 -12.84 0.15
N THR A 38 14.83 -11.84 0.30
CA THR A 38 15.72 -11.41 -0.76
C THR A 38 16.86 -12.41 -0.94
N PRO A 39 17.17 -12.84 -2.19
CA PRO A 39 18.28 -13.74 -2.45
C PRO A 39 19.61 -13.16 -1.95
N PRO A 40 20.52 -13.98 -1.40
CA PRO A 40 21.79 -13.49 -0.87
C PRO A 40 22.65 -12.74 -1.89
N ALA A 41 22.54 -13.06 -3.17
CA ALA A 41 23.30 -12.42 -4.24
C ALA A 41 22.78 -11.03 -4.61
N TRP A 42 21.62 -10.63 -4.09
CA TRP A 42 21.04 -9.33 -4.39
C TRP A 42 21.85 -8.21 -3.74
N PRO A 43 22.23 -7.15 -4.47
CA PRO A 43 23.02 -6.05 -3.91
C PRO A 43 22.32 -5.34 -2.75
N ASN A 44 23.08 -5.04 -1.69
CA ASN A 44 22.53 -4.38 -0.51
C ASN A 44 21.99 -2.97 -0.78
N GLY A 45 22.48 -2.30 -1.83
CA GLY A 45 22.00 -0.96 -2.20
C GLY A 45 20.66 -0.95 -2.92
N ARG A 46 20.06 -2.12 -3.21
CA ARG A 46 18.76 -2.23 -3.87
C ARG A 46 17.65 -2.26 -2.84
N THR A 47 16.49 -1.71 -3.21
CA THR A 47 15.30 -1.75 -2.36
C THR A 47 14.89 -3.21 -2.12
N GLN A 48 14.90 -3.64 -0.86
CA GLN A 48 14.64 -5.02 -0.46
C GLN A 48 13.63 -5.14 0.66
N TYR A 49 13.43 -4.08 1.42
CA TYR A 49 12.57 -4.06 2.57
C TYR A 49 11.39 -3.13 2.34
N GLY A 50 10.22 -3.59 2.71
CA GLY A 50 9.01 -2.80 2.67
C GLY A 50 8.12 -3.12 3.85
N LEU A 51 7.22 -2.22 4.18
CA LEU A 51 6.22 -2.42 5.22
C LEU A 51 5.03 -3.18 4.64
N LEU A 52 4.49 -4.10 5.44
CA LEU A 52 3.22 -4.72 5.14
C LEU A 52 2.10 -3.82 5.66
N LYS A 53 1.19 -3.43 4.77
CA LYS A 53 0.07 -2.55 5.12
C LYS A 53 -1.26 -3.24 4.83
N THR A 54 -2.24 -3.00 5.69
CA THR A 54 -3.59 -3.53 5.56
C THR A 54 -4.57 -2.38 5.42
N PHE A 55 -5.35 -2.43 4.33
CA PHE A 55 -6.42 -1.47 4.07
C PHE A 55 -7.75 -2.23 4.12
N SER A 56 -8.74 -1.66 4.78
CA SER A 56 -10.06 -2.29 4.83
C SER A 56 -11.17 -1.26 4.77
N VAL A 57 -12.31 -1.67 4.23
CA VAL A 57 -13.54 -0.88 4.23
C VAL A 57 -14.63 -1.73 4.84
N ARG A 58 -15.30 -1.18 5.83
CA ARG A 58 -16.33 -1.86 6.62
C ARG A 58 -17.64 -1.06 6.55
N GLU A 59 -18.64 -1.53 7.26
CA GLU A 59 -19.92 -0.84 7.34
C GLU A 59 -19.84 0.55 7.97
N ASN A 60 -18.87 0.77 8.84
CA ASN A 60 -18.72 2.00 9.60
C ASN A 60 -17.52 2.87 9.19
N GLY A 61 -16.84 2.55 8.10
CA GLY A 61 -15.76 3.38 7.62
C GLY A 61 -14.61 2.64 6.96
N SER A 62 -13.58 3.39 6.57
CA SER A 62 -12.32 2.87 6.03
C SER A 62 -11.25 2.86 7.10
N TYR A 63 -10.34 1.86 6.99
CA TYR A 63 -9.33 1.57 8.01
C TYR A 63 -7.96 1.37 7.37
N LEU A 64 -6.94 1.80 8.08
CA LEU A 64 -5.54 1.51 7.77
C LEU A 64 -4.91 0.81 8.97
N ASP A 65 -4.38 -0.41 8.75
CA ASP A 65 -3.77 -1.23 9.80
C ASP A 65 -4.67 -1.39 11.04
N GLY A 66 -5.99 -1.50 10.81
CA GLY A 66 -6.97 -1.66 11.86
C GLY A 66 -7.47 -0.38 12.53
N SER A 67 -6.91 0.77 12.18
CA SER A 67 -7.33 2.07 12.73
C SER A 67 -8.31 2.78 11.79
N LEU A 68 -9.39 3.32 12.34
CA LEU A 68 -10.39 4.06 11.57
C LEU A 68 -9.76 5.33 10.98
N ILE A 69 -9.86 5.48 9.67
CA ILE A 69 -9.36 6.65 8.95
C ILE A 69 -10.50 7.58 8.51
N ASP A 70 -11.53 7.03 7.86
CA ASP A 70 -12.65 7.81 7.37
C ASP A 70 -13.98 7.10 7.65
N PRO A 71 -14.78 7.61 8.60
CA PRO A 71 -16.08 7.02 8.91
C PRO A 71 -17.12 7.26 7.81
N ARG A 72 -16.83 8.14 6.84
CA ARG A 72 -17.76 8.46 5.76
C ARG A 72 -17.69 7.49 4.60
N LEU A 73 -16.55 6.83 4.39
CA LEU A 73 -16.40 5.83 3.35
C LEU A 73 -16.76 4.45 3.90
N THR A 74 -17.89 3.93 3.47
CA THR A 74 -18.42 2.64 3.92
C THR A 74 -18.42 1.61 2.79
N ILE A 75 -18.61 0.35 3.15
CA ILE A 75 -18.63 -0.74 2.17
C ILE A 75 -19.72 -0.53 1.09
N LYS A 76 -20.84 0.09 1.43
CA LYS A 76 -21.90 0.38 0.47
C LYS A 76 -21.45 1.37 -0.62
N ASP A 77 -20.60 2.32 -0.26
CA ASP A 77 -20.12 3.34 -1.20
C ASP A 77 -19.28 2.74 -2.33
N LEU A 78 -18.64 1.61 -2.08
CA LEU A 78 -17.80 0.94 -3.07
C LEU A 78 -18.59 0.31 -4.21
N LYS A 79 -19.87 0.01 -3.98
CA LYS A 79 -20.78 -0.58 -4.98
C LYS A 79 -20.18 -1.83 -5.63
N LEU A 80 -19.70 -2.75 -4.80
CA LEU A 80 -18.95 -3.93 -5.25
C LEU A 80 -19.72 -4.83 -6.20
N GLN A 81 -21.05 -4.81 -6.14
CA GLN A 81 -21.92 -5.66 -6.97
C GLN A 81 -22.36 -5.01 -8.27
N ASP A 82 -22.05 -3.74 -8.48
CA ASP A 82 -22.51 -3.00 -9.67
C ASP A 82 -21.70 -3.33 -10.94
N HIS A 83 -20.52 -3.93 -10.76
CA HIS A 83 -19.63 -4.27 -11.86
C HIS A 83 -19.10 -5.69 -11.74
N PRO A 84 -18.72 -6.34 -12.85
CA PRO A 84 -18.18 -7.70 -12.82
C PRO A 84 -16.75 -7.77 -12.30
N TYR A 85 -16.13 -6.63 -11.98
CA TYR A 85 -14.76 -6.56 -11.45
C TYR A 85 -14.66 -5.53 -10.35
N ILE A 86 -13.61 -5.62 -9.55
CA ILE A 86 -13.25 -4.65 -8.52
C ILE A 86 -11.97 -3.97 -8.95
N SER A 87 -11.98 -2.64 -9.02
CA SER A 87 -10.80 -1.85 -9.36
C SER A 87 -9.99 -1.54 -8.10
N LEU A 88 -8.70 -1.85 -8.14
CA LEU A 88 -7.74 -1.48 -7.10
C LEU A 88 -6.69 -0.55 -7.72
N LEU A 89 -6.50 0.62 -7.13
CA LEU A 89 -5.50 1.58 -7.55
C LEU A 89 -4.58 1.91 -6.39
N ILE A 90 -3.28 1.78 -6.63
CA ILE A 90 -2.23 2.18 -5.69
C ILE A 90 -1.42 3.27 -6.39
N GLN A 91 -1.37 4.46 -5.81
CA GLN A 91 -0.78 5.61 -6.49
C GLN A 91 -0.15 6.60 -5.52
N ILE A 92 0.70 7.45 -6.07
CA ILE A 92 1.09 8.70 -5.46
C ILE A 92 0.39 9.79 -6.28
N LYS A 93 -0.51 10.53 -5.65
CA LYS A 93 -1.31 11.55 -6.33
C LYS A 93 -0.44 12.74 -6.74
N LYS A 94 -0.82 13.44 -7.82
CA LYS A 94 -0.10 14.62 -8.30
C LYS A 94 -0.05 15.75 -7.27
N ASP A 95 -1.09 15.87 -6.46
CA ASP A 95 -1.21 16.88 -5.40
C ASP A 95 -0.73 16.37 -4.04
N ALA A 96 -0.12 15.20 -3.99
CA ALA A 96 0.43 14.65 -2.76
C ALA A 96 1.53 15.56 -2.20
N ARG A 97 1.56 15.66 -0.88
CA ARG A 97 2.56 16.47 -0.19
C ARG A 97 3.97 15.89 -0.32
N HIS A 98 4.07 14.54 -0.38
CA HIS A 98 5.33 13.83 -0.47
C HIS A 98 5.31 12.92 -1.69
N ILE A 99 6.20 13.15 -2.64
CA ILE A 99 6.29 12.40 -3.88
C ILE A 99 7.73 11.88 -4.02
N GLY A 100 7.97 10.67 -3.55
CA GLY A 100 9.31 10.06 -3.56
C GLY A 100 9.41 8.77 -4.38
N GLY A 101 8.28 8.22 -4.80
CA GLY A 101 8.24 6.95 -5.52
C GLY A 101 7.74 5.79 -4.68
N ILE A 102 7.46 4.67 -5.34
CA ILE A 102 6.90 3.49 -4.72
C ILE A 102 7.46 2.22 -5.35
N ASN A 103 7.76 1.23 -4.52
CA ASN A 103 8.02 -0.15 -4.92
C ASN A 103 7.02 -1.07 -4.24
N LEU A 104 6.53 -2.04 -5.00
CA LEU A 104 5.63 -3.08 -4.49
C LEU A 104 6.36 -4.42 -4.51
N PHE A 105 6.26 -5.16 -3.41
CA PHE A 105 6.86 -6.48 -3.28
C PHE A 105 5.79 -7.56 -3.34
N GLY A 106 6.08 -8.62 -4.10
CA GLY A 106 5.26 -9.82 -4.11
C GLY A 106 5.69 -10.80 -3.02
N GLU A 107 5.15 -12.01 -3.10
CA GLU A 107 5.36 -13.03 -2.06
C GLU A 107 6.77 -13.61 -2.00
N LYS A 108 7.58 -13.46 -3.07
CA LYS A 108 8.90 -14.09 -3.18
C LYS A 108 10.08 -13.17 -2.89
N TYR A 109 9.84 -11.87 -2.76
CA TYR A 109 10.88 -10.87 -2.54
C TYR A 109 10.47 -9.92 -1.42
N GLY A 110 11.45 -9.21 -0.87
CA GLY A 110 11.22 -8.27 0.21
C GLY A 110 11.29 -8.93 1.58
N ASP A 111 10.49 -8.44 2.53
CA ASP A 111 10.53 -8.91 3.92
C ASP A 111 9.37 -9.82 4.31
N PHE A 112 8.27 -9.79 3.56
CA PHE A 112 7.07 -10.54 3.88
C PHE A 112 6.69 -11.49 2.74
N PRO A 113 6.35 -12.77 3.03
CA PRO A 113 5.87 -13.71 2.02
C PRO A 113 4.42 -13.42 1.64
N GLN A 114 4.15 -12.21 1.20
CA GLN A 114 2.81 -11.68 0.97
C GLN A 114 2.76 -10.92 -0.33
N GLY A 115 1.89 -11.34 -1.25
CA GLY A 115 1.52 -10.56 -2.41
C GLY A 115 0.43 -9.55 -2.07
N ILE A 116 -0.10 -8.89 -3.09
CA ILE A 116 -1.28 -8.05 -2.95
C ILE A 116 -2.49 -8.98 -2.90
N VAL A 117 -3.18 -9.01 -1.78
CA VAL A 117 -4.33 -9.88 -1.56
C VAL A 117 -5.55 -9.03 -1.21
N MET A 118 -6.66 -9.32 -1.84
CA MET A 118 -7.95 -8.72 -1.50
C MET A 118 -8.90 -9.82 -1.03
N ASN A 119 -9.42 -9.65 0.18
CA ASN A 119 -10.42 -10.55 0.76
C ASN A 119 -11.78 -9.86 0.78
N LEU A 120 -12.80 -10.54 0.26
CA LEU A 120 -14.19 -10.09 0.34
C LEU A 120 -14.92 -10.96 1.36
N ILE A 121 -15.52 -10.30 2.35
CA ILE A 121 -16.26 -10.99 3.42
C ILE A 121 -17.73 -10.60 3.30
N TYR A 122 -18.58 -11.60 3.12
CA TYR A 122 -20.01 -11.44 2.95
C TYR A 122 -20.77 -11.71 4.26
#